data_e3570b4337237e9e9b5733de64952965
#
_entry.id   e3570b4337237e9e9b5733de64952965
#
_cell.length_a   1.000
_cell.length_b   1.000
_cell.length_c   1.000
_cell.angle_alpha   90.00
_cell.angle_beta   90.00
_cell.angle_gamma   90.00
#
_symmetry.space_group_name_H-M   'P 1'
#
loop_
_entity.id
_entity.type
_entity.pdbx_description
1 polymer ?
#
loop_
_entity_poly.entity_id
_entity_poly.type
_entity_poly.pdbx_seq_one_letter_code
_entity_poly.pdbx_strand_id
1 'polypeptide(L)'
;MAFIDDYDFDVLKNEAEKLVIEELGKQLDSYKGSICRCNTCVVDMAAMALNAVKPLYHVSLLGNQYTSQAMNEASYAASLKKSITTSIEKVRKNPAHD
;
A
#
# COMPACT_ATOMS: atom_id res chain seq x y z
N MET A 1 10.80 -29.27 -13.66
CA MET A 1 9.83 -28.26 -13.22
C MET A 1 10.50 -27.21 -12.35
N ALA A 2 9.99 -26.00 -12.36
CA ALA A 2 10.60 -24.93 -11.58
C ALA A 2 10.23 -25.09 -10.10
N PHE A 3 11.11 -24.62 -9.23
CA PHE A 3 10.91 -24.64 -7.78
C PHE A 3 9.56 -24.01 -7.39
N ILE A 4 9.19 -22.91 -8.05
CA ILE A 4 7.97 -22.17 -7.74
C ILE A 4 6.70 -23.02 -7.90
N ASP A 5 6.74 -24.02 -8.78
CA ASP A 5 5.58 -24.89 -9.04
C ASP A 5 5.36 -25.93 -7.95
N ASP A 6 6.35 -26.15 -7.07
CA ASP A 6 6.30 -27.16 -6.02
C ASP A 6 5.66 -26.66 -4.73
N TYR A 7 5.39 -25.36 -4.62
CA TYR A 7 4.92 -24.73 -3.39
C TYR A 7 3.82 -23.70 -3.69
N ASP A 8 2.94 -23.49 -2.71
CA ASP A 8 1.84 -22.54 -2.85
C ASP A 8 2.25 -21.16 -2.30
N PHE A 9 2.89 -20.36 -3.14
CA PHE A 9 3.28 -19.01 -2.75
C PHE A 9 2.12 -18.01 -2.75
N ASP A 10 0.94 -18.42 -3.22
CA ASP A 10 -0.24 -17.54 -3.22
C ASP A 10 -0.74 -17.27 -1.79
N VAL A 11 -0.36 -18.10 -0.82
CA VAL A 11 -0.74 -17.87 0.57
C VAL A 11 0.15 -16.83 1.26
N LEU A 12 1.24 -16.45 0.61
CA LEU A 12 2.13 -15.42 1.13
C LEU A 12 1.49 -14.05 0.88
N LYS A 13 1.14 -13.36 1.95
CA LYS A 13 0.43 -12.08 1.86
C LYS A 13 1.20 -10.97 2.54
N ASN A 14 1.15 -9.79 1.94
CA ASN A 14 1.69 -8.58 2.54
C ASN A 14 0.51 -7.70 2.97
N GLU A 15 0.21 -7.69 4.27
CA GLU A 15 -0.92 -6.93 4.80
C GLU A 15 -0.75 -5.43 4.64
N ALA A 16 0.47 -4.94 4.37
CA ALA A 16 0.68 -3.54 4.06
C ALA A 16 -0.12 -3.11 2.82
N GLU A 17 -0.37 -4.03 1.87
CA GLU A 17 -1.17 -3.72 0.69
C GLU A 17 -2.57 -3.27 1.06
N LYS A 18 -3.22 -4.01 1.94
CA LYS A 18 -4.57 -3.68 2.40
C LYS A 18 -4.59 -2.33 3.12
N LEU A 19 -3.62 -2.12 4.00
CA LEU A 19 -3.53 -0.88 4.78
C LEU A 19 -3.30 0.33 3.88
N VAL A 20 -2.42 0.19 2.90
CA VAL A 20 -2.14 1.26 1.93
C VAL A 20 -3.38 1.57 1.12
N ILE A 21 -4.07 0.56 0.61
CA ILE A 21 -5.26 0.76 -0.21
C ILE A 21 -6.35 1.47 0.58
N GLU A 22 -6.58 1.07 1.83
CA GLU A 22 -7.58 1.70 2.68
C GLU A 22 -7.26 3.18 2.95
N GLU A 23 -6.03 3.47 3.32
CA GLU A 23 -5.63 4.84 3.61
C GLU A 23 -5.61 5.70 2.35
N LEU A 24 -5.18 5.14 1.21
CA LEU A 24 -5.21 5.84 -0.07
C LEU A 24 -6.64 6.25 -0.42
N GLY A 25 -7.60 5.34 -0.23
CA GLY A 25 -9.01 5.65 -0.46
C GLY A 25 -9.48 6.81 0.39
N LYS A 26 -9.12 6.82 1.67
CA LYS A 26 -9.48 7.90 2.58
C LYS A 26 -8.90 9.24 2.15
N GLN A 27 -7.62 9.25 1.78
CA GLN A 27 -6.96 10.48 1.38
C GLN A 27 -7.51 11.03 0.07
N LEU A 28 -7.81 10.15 -0.89
CA LEU A 28 -8.39 10.58 -2.16
C LEU A 28 -9.81 11.12 -1.98
N ASP A 29 -10.61 10.51 -1.09
CA ASP A 29 -11.95 11.00 -0.77
C ASP A 29 -11.93 12.41 -0.18
N SER A 30 -10.89 12.71 0.60
CA SER A 30 -10.73 14.02 1.24
C SER A 30 -9.94 15.01 0.40
N TYR A 31 -9.37 14.56 -0.71
CA TYR A 31 -8.48 15.41 -1.50
C TYR A 31 -9.24 16.54 -2.16
N LYS A 32 -8.79 17.77 -1.88
CA LYS A 32 -9.37 18.98 -2.47
C LYS A 32 -8.48 19.44 -3.59
N GLY A 33 -8.99 19.37 -4.78
CA GLY A 33 -8.25 19.77 -5.95
C GLY A 33 -8.39 18.78 -7.07
N SER A 34 -7.84 19.11 -8.21
CA SER A 34 -7.90 18.30 -9.41
C SER A 34 -6.77 17.27 -9.40
N ILE A 35 -7.11 16.01 -9.60
CA ILE A 35 -6.13 14.94 -9.64
C ILE A 35 -6.67 13.82 -10.54
N CYS A 36 -5.78 13.20 -11.29
CA CYS A 36 -6.18 12.06 -12.13
C CYS A 36 -6.47 10.85 -11.24
N ARG A 37 -7.68 10.31 -11.38
CA ARG A 37 -8.11 9.14 -10.61
C ARG A 37 -8.33 7.92 -11.50
N CYS A 38 -7.61 7.85 -12.63
CA CYS A 38 -7.70 6.68 -13.49
C CYS A 38 -7.00 5.50 -12.81
N ASN A 39 -7.32 4.30 -13.30
CA ASN A 39 -6.77 3.08 -12.71
C ASN A 39 -5.24 3.11 -12.66
N THR A 40 -4.59 3.53 -13.74
CA THR A 40 -3.13 3.55 -13.78
C THR A 40 -2.54 4.47 -12.72
N CYS A 41 -3.08 5.69 -12.58
CA CYS A 41 -2.57 6.65 -11.61
C CYS A 41 -2.80 6.20 -10.17
N VAL A 42 -3.98 5.69 -9.86
CA VAL A 42 -4.30 5.25 -8.50
C VAL A 42 -3.46 4.04 -8.10
N VAL A 43 -3.31 3.07 -8.99
CA VAL A 43 -2.50 1.89 -8.71
C VAL A 43 -1.02 2.27 -8.56
N ASP A 44 -0.55 3.24 -9.35
CA ASP A 44 0.81 3.75 -9.22
C ASP A 44 1.05 4.43 -7.86
N MET A 45 0.07 5.20 -7.37
CA MET A 45 0.13 5.78 -6.02
C MET A 45 0.32 4.70 -4.96
N ALA A 46 -0.45 3.62 -5.08
CA ALA A 46 -0.35 2.49 -4.14
C ALA A 46 1.03 1.83 -4.23
N ALA A 47 1.53 1.60 -5.43
CA ALA A 47 2.84 0.97 -5.62
C ALA A 47 3.96 1.81 -5.01
N MET A 48 3.93 3.12 -5.23
CA MET A 48 4.94 4.02 -4.66
C MET A 48 4.91 3.99 -3.13
N ALA A 49 3.71 4.03 -2.55
CA ALA A 49 3.58 3.99 -1.09
C ALA A 49 4.07 2.65 -0.53
N LEU A 50 3.75 1.54 -1.20
CA LEU A 50 4.18 0.22 -0.76
C LEU A 50 5.69 0.04 -0.79
N ASN A 51 6.37 0.73 -1.71
CA ASN A 51 7.83 0.70 -1.75
C ASN A 51 8.47 1.53 -0.63
N ALA A 52 7.71 2.39 0.02
CA ALA A 52 8.21 3.29 1.06
C ALA A 52 7.86 2.83 2.48
N VAL A 53 6.91 1.90 2.63
CA VAL A 53 6.51 1.43 3.95
C VAL A 53 7.10 0.06 4.24
N LYS A 54 7.25 -0.27 5.52
CA LYS A 54 7.74 -1.58 5.92
C LYS A 54 6.72 -2.65 5.52
N PRO A 55 7.16 -3.71 4.84
CA PRO A 55 6.24 -4.79 4.48
C PRO A 55 5.78 -5.60 5.70
N LEU A 56 4.59 -6.19 5.59
CA LEU A 56 3.99 -6.98 6.67
C LEU A 56 3.56 -8.33 6.10
N TYR A 57 4.54 -9.13 5.68
CA TYR A 57 4.28 -10.46 5.12
C TYR A 57 3.93 -11.48 6.19
N HIS A 58 2.99 -12.37 5.85
CA HIS A 58 2.63 -13.50 6.71
C HIS A 58 1.97 -14.60 5.88
N VAL A 59 1.86 -15.78 6.48
CA VAL A 59 1.22 -16.94 5.82
C VAL A 59 0.15 -17.60 6.71
N SER A 60 -0.08 -17.08 7.92
CA SER A 60 -0.97 -17.71 8.88
C SER A 60 -1.94 -16.71 9.48
N LEU A 61 -2.93 -17.22 10.23
CA LEU A 61 -3.89 -16.38 10.93
C LEU A 61 -3.21 -15.45 11.96
N LEU A 62 -2.05 -15.86 12.48
CA LEU A 62 -1.29 -15.02 13.40
C LEU A 62 -0.77 -13.75 12.73
N GLY A 63 -0.71 -13.74 11.42
CA GLY A 63 -0.34 -12.54 10.67
C GLY A 63 -1.27 -11.37 10.95
N ASN A 64 -2.56 -11.61 11.22
CA ASN A 64 -3.50 -10.56 11.56
C ASN A 64 -3.11 -9.85 12.86
N GLN A 65 -2.63 -10.60 13.85
CA GLN A 65 -2.15 -10.03 15.10
C GLN A 65 -0.90 -9.18 14.87
N TYR A 66 0.01 -9.69 14.05
CA TYR A 66 1.22 -8.96 13.70
C TYR A 66 0.89 -7.62 13.03
N THR A 67 -0.07 -7.64 12.10
CA THR A 67 -0.52 -6.43 11.40
C THR A 67 -1.15 -5.44 12.37
N SER A 68 -2.01 -5.93 13.28
CA SER A 68 -2.64 -5.08 14.29
C SER A 68 -1.62 -4.42 15.20
N GLN A 69 -0.60 -5.18 15.62
CA GLN A 69 0.48 -4.64 16.44
C GLN A 69 1.25 -3.55 15.72
N ALA A 70 1.56 -3.77 14.44
CA ALA A 70 2.27 -2.78 13.64
C ALA A 70 1.46 -1.48 13.52
N MET A 71 0.16 -1.58 13.28
CA MET A 71 -0.70 -0.40 13.17
C MET A 71 -0.92 0.31 14.49
N ASN A 72 -0.73 -0.38 15.62
CA ASN A 72 -0.80 0.25 16.93
C ASN A 72 0.48 1.03 17.26
N GLU A 73 1.54 0.82 16.51
CA GLU A 73 2.75 1.62 16.65
C GLU A 73 2.55 2.95 15.95
N ALA A 74 2.60 4.05 16.69
CA ALA A 74 2.37 5.38 16.14
C ALA A 74 3.32 5.70 14.98
N SER A 75 4.57 5.24 15.08
CA SER A 75 5.57 5.49 14.04
C SER A 75 5.21 4.81 12.73
N TYR A 76 4.68 3.59 12.76
CA TYR A 76 4.27 2.89 11.54
C TYR A 76 3.07 3.57 10.89
N ALA A 77 2.05 3.89 11.69
CA ALA A 77 0.85 4.55 11.18
C ALA A 77 1.19 5.90 10.55
N ALA A 78 2.05 6.68 11.20
CA ALA A 78 2.47 7.98 10.68
C ALA A 78 3.27 7.83 9.39
N SER A 79 4.16 6.85 9.32
CA SER A 79 4.96 6.56 8.13
C SER A 79 4.06 6.16 6.95
N LEU A 80 3.07 5.32 7.21
CA LEU A 80 2.11 4.87 6.20
C LEU A 80 1.37 6.07 5.61
N LYS A 81 0.80 6.93 6.46
CA LYS A 81 0.05 8.10 6.02
C LYS A 81 0.91 9.06 5.22
N LYS A 82 2.13 9.32 5.69
CA LYS A 82 3.06 10.22 5.02
C LYS A 82 3.47 9.68 3.65
N SER A 83 3.73 8.37 3.57
CA SER A 83 4.12 7.74 2.30
C SER A 83 3.02 7.87 1.26
N ILE A 84 1.78 7.72 1.68
CA ILE A 84 0.63 7.83 0.78
C ILE A 84 0.44 9.28 0.33
N THR A 85 0.53 10.24 1.26
CA THR A 85 0.44 11.66 0.93
C THR A 85 1.51 12.05 -0.09
N THR A 86 2.73 11.58 0.12
CA THR A 86 3.85 11.84 -0.79
C THR A 86 3.60 11.22 -2.16
N SER A 87 3.08 9.99 -2.19
CA SER A 87 2.79 9.28 -3.45
C SER A 87 1.72 9.98 -4.26
N ILE A 88 0.66 10.44 -3.61
CA ILE A 88 -0.42 11.19 -4.26
C ILE A 88 0.16 12.44 -4.94
N GLU A 89 0.99 13.20 -4.22
CA GLU A 89 1.57 14.42 -4.75
C GLU A 89 2.52 14.16 -5.92
N LYS A 90 3.33 13.08 -5.85
CA LYS A 90 4.24 12.73 -6.92
C LYS A 90 3.48 12.36 -8.20
N VAL A 91 2.43 11.56 -8.07
CA VAL A 91 1.63 11.15 -9.24
C VAL A 91 0.83 12.33 -9.78
N ARG A 92 0.32 13.20 -8.90
CA ARG A 92 -0.39 14.41 -9.33
C ARG A 92 0.48 15.28 -10.24
N LYS A 93 1.74 15.44 -9.86
CA LYS A 93 2.69 16.28 -10.62
C LYS A 93 3.19 15.59 -11.89
N ASN A 94 3.20 14.27 -11.89
CA ASN A 94 3.73 13.47 -12.99
C ASN A 94 2.88 12.21 -13.17
N PRO A 95 1.72 12.36 -13.84
CA PRO A 95 0.81 11.22 -14.00
C PRO A 95 1.49 10.00 -14.63
N ALA A 96 1.01 8.81 -14.28
CA ALA A 96 1.58 7.54 -14.72
C ALA A 96 1.27 7.20 -16.19
N HIS A 97 0.69 8.14 -16.93
CA HIS A 97 0.33 7.96 -18.35
C HIS A 97 0.56 9.27 -19.10
N ASP A 98 0.58 9.16 -20.38
CA ASP A 98 0.72 10.33 -21.27
C ASP A 98 -0.53 11.17 -21.36
#